data_83eaa45c102df4dd2ed9c0a7e9535414
#
_entry.id   83eaa45c102df4dd2ed9c0a7e9535414
#
_cell.length_a   1.000
_cell.length_b   1.000
_cell.length_c   1.000
_cell.angle_alpha   90.00
_cell.angle_beta   90.00
_cell.angle_gamma   90.00
#
_symmetry.space_group_name_H-M   'P 1'
#
loop_
_entity.id
_entity.type
_entity.pdbx_description
1 polymer ?
#
loop_
_entity_poly.entity_id
_entity_poly.type
_entity_poly.pdbx_seq_one_letter_code
_entity_poly.pdbx_strand_id
1 'polypeptide(L)'
;MTKGELALLVNCTDNFVMNRDEAWGLLNEYTESKSLLKHALSVEAAMRHYATKRGEDTEQWGVTGLLHDFDYARWPAIPAHTQEGAKILREYDFDEEIIGAILSHAEWNQGDYPLARPIRKALFAVDELCGFIVAVAYVRPEKLNGMTPKSVRKKMKAKGFAAAVKREDIVQGAELMEVELNEHIAEVITALQEASSALGFD
;
A
#
# COMPACT_ATOMS: atom_id res chain seq x y z
N MET A 1 -39.66 0.46 33.40
CA MET A 1 -38.90 1.27 32.44
C MET A 1 -38.39 0.31 31.39
N THR A 2 -38.88 0.44 30.19
CA THR A 2 -38.80 -0.53 29.09
C THR A 2 -37.50 -0.32 28.30
N LYS A 3 -36.95 -1.42 27.79
CA LYS A 3 -35.74 -1.52 26.92
C LYS A 3 -35.87 -0.81 25.57
N GLY A 4 -36.55 0.34 25.47
CA GLY A 4 -37.00 0.94 24.21
C GLY A 4 -36.49 2.35 23.91
N GLU A 5 -35.60 2.96 24.69
CA GLU A 5 -35.27 4.39 24.51
C GLU A 5 -33.79 4.73 24.39
N LEU A 6 -32.95 3.79 24.00
CA LEU A 6 -31.51 4.08 23.71
C LEU A 6 -31.11 3.78 22.26
N ALA A 7 -32.07 3.78 21.34
CA ALA A 7 -31.84 3.50 19.93
C ALA A 7 -32.19 4.72 19.07
N LEU A 8 -31.60 5.88 19.34
CA LEU A 8 -31.71 7.07 18.46
C LEU A 8 -30.54 7.99 18.76
N LEU A 9 -29.55 7.88 17.95
CA LEU A 9 -28.54 8.86 17.48
C LEU A 9 -27.22 8.15 17.09
N VAL A 10 -27.32 7.06 16.32
CA VAL A 10 -26.19 6.66 15.49
C VAL A 10 -26.40 7.41 14.16
N ASN A 11 -25.66 8.47 13.95
CA ASN A 11 -25.54 9.10 12.65
C ASN A 11 -25.03 8.03 11.67
N CYS A 12 -25.88 7.61 10.72
CA CYS A 12 -25.55 6.69 9.64
C CYS A 12 -24.67 7.37 8.59
N THR A 13 -23.44 7.75 8.95
CA THR A 13 -22.39 8.19 8.01
C THR A 13 -20.98 7.84 8.46
N ASP A 14 -20.80 7.16 9.59
CA ASP A 14 -19.48 6.63 9.92
C ASP A 14 -19.33 5.28 9.23
N ASN A 15 -18.81 5.28 7.99
CA ASN A 15 -18.24 4.08 7.41
C ASN A 15 -17.19 3.56 8.41
N PHE A 16 -17.42 2.36 8.96
CA PHE A 16 -16.47 1.73 9.86
C PHE A 16 -15.17 1.48 9.08
N VAL A 17 -14.19 2.31 9.30
CA VAL A 17 -12.83 2.07 8.85
C VAL A 17 -12.10 1.45 10.03
N MET A 18 -11.69 0.18 9.87
CA MET A 18 -10.82 -0.49 10.83
C MET A 18 -9.63 0.43 11.13
N ASN A 19 -9.35 0.68 12.40
CA ASN A 19 -8.19 1.51 12.75
C ASN A 19 -6.88 0.77 12.44
N ARG A 20 -5.76 1.51 12.43
CA ARG A 20 -4.46 0.96 12.06
C ARG A 20 -4.03 -0.23 12.92
N ASP A 21 -4.31 -0.21 14.22
CA ASP A 21 -3.88 -1.30 15.14
C ASP A 21 -4.66 -2.59 14.88
N GLU A 22 -5.95 -2.47 14.58
CA GLU A 22 -6.79 -3.59 14.16
C GLU A 22 -6.34 -4.14 12.81
N ALA A 23 -6.04 -3.27 11.84
CA ALA A 23 -5.50 -3.65 10.52
C ALA A 23 -4.14 -4.34 10.65
N TRP A 24 -3.27 -3.87 11.55
CA TRP A 24 -2.01 -4.51 11.87
C TRP A 24 -2.22 -5.90 12.49
N GLY A 25 -3.22 -6.06 13.35
CA GLY A 25 -3.64 -7.35 13.90
C GLY A 25 -4.05 -8.33 12.79
N LEU A 26 -4.91 -7.88 11.88
CA LEU A 26 -5.37 -8.67 10.73
C LEU A 26 -4.20 -9.09 9.82
N LEU A 27 -3.31 -8.14 9.46
CA LEU A 27 -2.13 -8.46 8.66
C LEU A 27 -1.27 -9.55 9.30
N ASN A 28 -1.01 -9.47 10.62
CA ASN A 28 -0.20 -10.46 11.33
C ASN A 28 -0.90 -11.81 11.49
N GLU A 29 -2.22 -11.87 11.47
CA GLU A 29 -2.95 -13.14 11.44
C GLU A 29 -2.69 -13.93 10.13
N TYR A 30 -2.53 -13.22 9.01
CA TYR A 30 -2.40 -13.83 7.68
C TYR A 30 -0.95 -13.93 7.20
N THR A 31 -0.04 -13.12 7.74
CA THR A 31 1.34 -13.00 7.26
C THR A 31 2.37 -13.07 8.41
N GLU A 32 3.23 -14.09 8.40
CA GLU A 32 4.38 -14.22 9.31
C GLU A 32 5.71 -13.75 8.68
N SER A 33 5.73 -13.59 7.37
CA SER A 33 6.92 -13.22 6.60
C SER A 33 7.38 -11.80 6.92
N LYS A 34 8.56 -11.65 7.53
CA LYS A 34 9.16 -10.35 7.83
C LYS A 34 9.36 -9.47 6.59
N SER A 35 9.58 -10.07 5.41
CA SER A 35 9.72 -9.32 4.17
C SER A 35 8.38 -8.77 3.69
N LEU A 36 7.29 -9.53 3.78
CA LEU A 36 5.95 -9.07 3.44
C LEU A 36 5.44 -8.03 4.44
N LEU A 37 5.68 -8.24 5.75
CA LEU A 37 5.35 -7.22 6.76
C LEU A 37 6.09 -5.91 6.51
N LYS A 38 7.39 -5.96 6.14
CA LYS A 38 8.16 -4.76 5.80
C LYS A 38 7.64 -4.11 4.53
N HIS A 39 7.24 -4.88 3.52
CA HIS A 39 6.62 -4.36 2.31
C HIS A 39 5.32 -3.64 2.64
N ALA A 40 4.41 -4.26 3.37
CA ALA A 40 3.16 -3.67 3.81
C ALA A 40 3.37 -2.33 4.56
N LEU A 41 4.32 -2.28 5.50
CA LEU A 41 4.68 -1.04 6.21
C LEU A 41 5.25 0.03 5.27
N SER A 42 6.02 -0.35 4.26
CA SER A 42 6.57 0.61 3.28
C SER A 42 5.48 1.19 2.38
N VAL A 43 4.52 0.37 1.96
CA VAL A 43 3.36 0.82 1.17
C VAL A 43 2.43 1.68 2.03
N GLU A 44 2.16 1.31 3.30
CA GLU A 44 1.43 2.15 4.25
C GLU A 44 2.05 3.56 4.34
N ALA A 45 3.38 3.65 4.56
CA ALA A 45 4.06 4.93 4.69
C ALA A 45 3.93 5.79 3.42
N ALA A 46 4.12 5.20 2.25
CA ALA A 46 3.99 5.90 0.97
C ALA A 46 2.54 6.35 0.70
N MET A 47 1.55 5.52 1.03
CA MET A 47 0.14 5.87 0.90
C MET A 47 -0.26 7.03 1.81
N ARG A 48 0.15 7.03 3.09
CA ARG A 48 -0.07 8.14 4.03
C ARG A 48 0.58 9.43 3.55
N HIS A 49 1.79 9.35 3.02
CA HIS A 49 2.51 10.50 2.48
C HIS A 49 1.74 11.13 1.31
N TYR A 50 1.31 10.32 0.35
CA TYR A 50 0.51 10.80 -0.79
C TYR A 50 -0.87 11.30 -0.38
N ALA A 51 -1.54 10.67 0.57
CA ALA A 51 -2.81 11.16 1.12
C ALA A 51 -2.65 12.57 1.69
N THR A 52 -1.62 12.79 2.53
CA THR A 52 -1.31 14.11 3.09
C THR A 52 -1.08 15.17 2.00
N LYS A 53 -0.26 14.84 0.98
CA LYS A 53 0.01 15.76 -0.16
C LYS A 53 -1.23 16.13 -0.95
N ARG A 54 -2.19 15.22 -1.05
CA ARG A 54 -3.40 15.39 -1.88
C ARG A 54 -4.61 15.86 -1.09
N GLY A 55 -4.50 16.00 0.25
CA GLY A 55 -5.61 16.37 1.13
C GLY A 55 -6.67 15.29 1.26
N GLU A 56 -6.26 14.02 1.09
CA GLU A 56 -7.08 12.83 1.22
C GLU A 56 -7.01 12.25 2.65
N ASP A 57 -7.86 11.28 2.96
CA ASP A 57 -7.88 10.62 4.26
C ASP A 57 -6.64 9.74 4.48
N THR A 58 -5.75 10.18 5.36
CA THR A 58 -4.47 9.51 5.66
C THR A 58 -4.65 8.16 6.35
N GLU A 59 -5.70 8.00 7.17
CA GLU A 59 -5.99 6.71 7.82
C GLU A 59 -6.53 5.71 6.80
N GLN A 60 -7.50 6.10 6.01
CA GLN A 60 -8.05 5.25 4.95
C GLN A 60 -6.96 4.78 3.98
N TRP A 61 -6.14 5.71 3.47
CA TRP A 61 -5.08 5.38 2.53
C TRP A 61 -3.98 4.53 3.18
N GLY A 62 -3.63 4.83 4.44
CA GLY A 62 -2.64 4.07 5.19
C GLY A 62 -3.07 2.62 5.42
N VAL A 63 -4.31 2.41 5.90
CA VAL A 63 -4.88 1.08 6.12
C VAL A 63 -4.98 0.30 4.79
N THR A 64 -5.37 0.97 3.70
CA THR A 64 -5.38 0.36 2.35
C THR A 64 -4.00 -0.15 1.97
N GLY A 65 -2.96 0.67 2.14
CA GLY A 65 -1.57 0.28 1.86
C GLY A 65 -1.07 -0.83 2.76
N LEU A 66 -1.44 -0.81 4.04
CA LEU A 66 -1.05 -1.85 5.00
C LEU A 66 -1.65 -3.22 4.67
N LEU A 67 -2.87 -3.24 4.16
CA LEU A 67 -3.62 -4.48 3.89
C LEU A 67 -3.62 -4.93 2.43
N HIS A 68 -2.96 -4.22 1.48
CA HIS A 68 -3.10 -4.55 0.06
C HIS A 68 -2.71 -5.99 -0.29
N ASP A 69 -1.72 -6.55 0.40
CA ASP A 69 -1.12 -7.88 0.17
C ASP A 69 -1.31 -8.84 1.37
N PHE A 70 -2.20 -8.55 2.33
CA PHE A 70 -2.29 -9.34 3.56
C PHE A 70 -2.64 -10.82 3.30
N ASP A 71 -3.33 -11.12 2.22
CA ASP A 71 -3.74 -12.46 1.81
C ASP A 71 -2.66 -13.23 1.02
N TYR A 72 -1.62 -12.53 0.50
CA TYR A 72 -0.64 -13.08 -0.41
C TYR A 72 0.11 -14.29 0.15
N ALA A 73 0.42 -14.29 1.46
CA ALA A 73 1.14 -15.41 2.07
C ALA A 73 0.33 -16.72 2.06
N ARG A 74 -1.00 -16.64 2.12
CA ARG A 74 -1.91 -17.80 2.09
C ARG A 74 -2.37 -18.16 0.69
N TRP A 75 -2.58 -17.17 -0.18
CA TRP A 75 -3.14 -17.36 -1.53
C TRP A 75 -2.32 -16.63 -2.60
N PRO A 76 -1.06 -17.07 -2.87
CA PRO A 76 -0.20 -16.36 -3.83
C PRO A 76 -0.59 -16.58 -5.30
N ALA A 77 -1.52 -17.48 -5.58
CA ALA A 77 -1.89 -17.85 -6.95
C ALA A 77 -2.98 -16.93 -7.52
N ILE A 78 -2.87 -16.59 -8.82
CA ILE A 78 -3.91 -15.89 -9.57
C ILE A 78 -5.08 -16.86 -9.83
N PRO A 79 -6.35 -16.45 -9.64
CA PRO A 79 -6.82 -15.15 -9.18
C PRO A 79 -7.06 -15.06 -7.66
N ALA A 80 -6.67 -16.08 -6.88
CA ALA A 80 -7.01 -16.17 -5.46
C ALA A 80 -6.43 -15.00 -4.66
N HIS A 81 -5.17 -14.60 -4.94
CA HIS A 81 -4.60 -13.38 -4.40
C HIS A 81 -5.51 -12.18 -4.70
N THR A 82 -5.72 -11.32 -3.72
CA THR A 82 -6.67 -10.21 -3.64
C THR A 82 -8.14 -10.61 -3.59
N GLN A 83 -8.56 -11.68 -4.28
CA GLN A 83 -9.97 -12.12 -4.28
C GLN A 83 -10.38 -12.71 -2.91
N GLU A 84 -9.52 -13.53 -2.31
CA GLU A 84 -9.78 -14.09 -0.98
C GLU A 84 -9.66 -12.99 0.09
N GLY A 85 -8.68 -12.10 -0.03
CA GLY A 85 -8.57 -10.91 0.81
C GLY A 85 -9.81 -10.03 0.76
N ALA A 86 -10.33 -9.75 -0.44
CA ALA A 86 -11.55 -8.96 -0.60
C ALA A 86 -12.78 -9.59 0.07
N LYS A 87 -12.91 -10.92 0.08
CA LYS A 87 -14.00 -11.61 0.80
C LYS A 87 -13.89 -11.38 2.31
N ILE A 88 -12.67 -11.55 2.84
CA ILE A 88 -12.39 -11.34 4.26
C ILE A 88 -12.67 -9.90 4.66
N LEU A 89 -12.20 -8.91 3.88
CA LEU A 89 -12.45 -7.49 4.18
C LEU A 89 -13.94 -7.14 4.17
N ARG A 90 -14.75 -7.78 3.30
CA ARG A 90 -16.21 -7.63 3.33
C ARG A 90 -16.85 -8.22 4.59
N GLU A 91 -16.31 -9.31 5.15
CA GLU A 91 -16.76 -9.87 6.42
C GLU A 91 -16.46 -8.94 7.62
N TYR A 92 -15.45 -8.05 7.47
CA TYR A 92 -15.12 -7.00 8.42
C TYR A 92 -15.78 -5.65 8.11
N ASP A 93 -16.77 -5.61 7.20
CA ASP A 93 -17.53 -4.42 6.80
C ASP A 93 -16.64 -3.25 6.27
N PHE A 94 -15.52 -3.57 5.61
CA PHE A 94 -14.69 -2.54 4.96
C PHE A 94 -15.44 -1.84 3.84
N ASP A 95 -15.14 -0.54 3.67
CA ASP A 95 -15.65 0.25 2.56
C ASP A 95 -15.24 -0.37 1.21
N GLU A 96 -16.19 -0.47 0.28
CA GLU A 96 -15.94 -1.02 -1.07
C GLU A 96 -14.92 -0.20 -1.88
N GLU A 97 -14.65 1.07 -1.53
CA GLU A 97 -13.57 1.83 -2.16
C GLU A 97 -12.19 1.34 -1.72
N ILE A 98 -12.01 0.97 -0.43
CA ILE A 98 -10.79 0.33 0.07
C ILE A 98 -10.60 -1.04 -0.59
N ILE A 99 -11.65 -1.86 -0.60
CA ILE A 99 -11.64 -3.19 -1.23
C ILE A 99 -11.34 -3.06 -2.72
N GLY A 100 -11.98 -2.10 -3.40
CA GLY A 100 -11.75 -1.82 -4.81
C GLY A 100 -10.33 -1.31 -5.10
N ALA A 101 -9.71 -0.57 -4.18
CA ALA A 101 -8.31 -0.17 -4.31
C ALA A 101 -7.37 -1.38 -4.18
N ILE A 102 -7.60 -2.24 -3.19
CA ILE A 102 -6.85 -3.48 -3.01
C ILE A 102 -7.01 -4.41 -4.22
N LEU A 103 -8.22 -4.59 -4.73
CA LEU A 103 -8.43 -5.40 -5.93
C LEU A 103 -7.74 -4.81 -7.16
N SER A 104 -7.75 -3.48 -7.33
CA SER A 104 -7.24 -2.81 -8.53
C SER A 104 -5.71 -2.82 -8.67
N HIS A 105 -4.93 -3.07 -7.59
CA HIS A 105 -3.47 -3.12 -7.72
C HIS A 105 -3.05 -4.35 -8.54
N ALA A 106 -3.86 -5.39 -8.54
CA ALA A 106 -3.62 -6.60 -9.31
C ALA A 106 -4.21 -6.50 -10.73
N GLU A 107 -3.38 -6.67 -11.75
CA GLU A 107 -3.71 -6.47 -13.16
C GLU A 107 -4.96 -7.22 -13.61
N TRP A 108 -5.15 -8.46 -13.14
CA TRP A 108 -6.29 -9.31 -13.53
C TRP A 108 -7.66 -8.84 -13.01
N ASN A 109 -7.70 -7.88 -12.08
CA ASN A 109 -8.94 -7.30 -11.58
C ASN A 109 -9.26 -5.94 -12.20
N GLN A 110 -8.34 -5.33 -12.96
CA GLN A 110 -8.50 -3.95 -13.44
C GLN A 110 -9.65 -3.78 -14.45
N GLY A 111 -10.14 -4.87 -15.06
CA GLY A 111 -11.34 -4.85 -15.88
C GLY A 111 -12.59 -4.43 -15.08
N ASP A 112 -12.75 -4.96 -13.87
CA ASP A 112 -13.87 -4.66 -12.97
C ASP A 112 -13.55 -3.49 -12.01
N TYR A 113 -12.28 -3.33 -11.65
CA TYR A 113 -11.78 -2.31 -10.72
C TYR A 113 -10.71 -1.44 -11.40
N PRO A 114 -11.08 -0.57 -12.34
CA PRO A 114 -10.10 0.22 -13.10
C PRO A 114 -9.36 1.23 -12.20
N LEU A 115 -8.13 1.58 -12.59
CA LEU A 115 -7.28 2.57 -11.94
C LEU A 115 -7.79 4.01 -12.17
N ALA A 116 -9.07 4.27 -11.88
CA ALA A 116 -9.74 5.53 -12.14
C ALA A 116 -9.83 6.45 -10.91
N ARG A 117 -9.80 5.87 -9.71
CA ARG A 117 -9.93 6.60 -8.44
C ARG A 117 -8.57 7.00 -7.88
N PRO A 118 -8.43 8.14 -7.15
CA PRO A 118 -7.16 8.59 -6.61
C PRO A 118 -6.43 7.55 -5.76
N ILE A 119 -7.14 6.90 -4.82
CA ILE A 119 -6.57 5.87 -3.95
C ILE A 119 -6.06 4.64 -4.73
N ARG A 120 -6.76 4.22 -5.79
CA ARG A 120 -6.37 3.10 -6.65
C ARG A 120 -5.11 3.42 -7.45
N LYS A 121 -5.05 4.62 -8.02
CA LYS A 121 -3.86 5.12 -8.73
C LYS A 121 -2.65 5.17 -7.80
N ALA A 122 -2.85 5.69 -6.59
CA ALA A 122 -1.79 5.82 -5.60
C ALA A 122 -1.27 4.46 -5.15
N LEU A 123 -2.14 3.51 -4.79
CA LEU A 123 -1.72 2.17 -4.38
C LEU A 123 -0.90 1.49 -5.47
N PHE A 124 -1.42 1.44 -6.71
CA PHE A 124 -0.68 0.89 -7.84
C PHE A 124 0.68 1.56 -8.05
N ALA A 125 0.74 2.90 -7.92
CA ALA A 125 1.95 3.67 -8.16
C ALA A 125 3.06 3.41 -7.12
N VAL A 126 2.69 3.19 -5.85
CA VAL A 126 3.69 3.06 -4.77
C VAL A 126 4.13 1.64 -4.51
N ASP A 127 3.31 0.64 -4.83
CA ASP A 127 3.50 -0.77 -4.50
C ASP A 127 4.87 -1.30 -4.97
N GLU A 128 5.07 -1.44 -6.28
CA GLU A 128 6.32 -1.95 -6.87
C GLU A 128 7.51 -1.02 -6.56
N LEU A 129 7.29 0.29 -6.46
CA LEU A 129 8.35 1.24 -6.14
C LEU A 129 8.82 1.11 -4.68
N CYS A 130 7.93 0.87 -3.73
CA CYS A 130 8.28 0.61 -2.34
C CYS A 130 9.16 -0.64 -2.21
N GLY A 131 8.75 -1.74 -2.83
CA GLY A 131 9.54 -2.97 -2.88
C GLY A 131 10.92 -2.75 -3.49
N PHE A 132 10.99 -1.98 -4.59
CA PHE A 132 12.24 -1.66 -5.24
C PHE A 132 13.18 -0.78 -4.37
N ILE A 133 12.66 0.27 -3.73
CA ILE A 133 13.44 1.14 -2.83
C ILE A 133 13.95 0.37 -1.61
N VAL A 134 13.13 -0.49 -1.01
CA VAL A 134 13.55 -1.38 0.07
C VAL A 134 14.68 -2.30 -0.38
N ALA A 135 14.60 -2.89 -1.58
CA ALA A 135 15.68 -3.70 -2.14
C ALA A 135 16.97 -2.87 -2.35
N VAL A 136 16.86 -1.63 -2.82
CA VAL A 136 18.01 -0.72 -2.96
C VAL A 136 18.62 -0.41 -1.59
N ALA A 137 17.79 -0.19 -0.55
CA ALA A 137 18.27 0.07 0.81
C ALA A 137 19.08 -1.11 1.37
N TYR A 138 18.68 -2.34 1.12
CA TYR A 138 19.41 -3.52 1.60
C TYR A 138 20.85 -3.63 1.07
N VAL A 139 21.13 -3.14 -0.13
CA VAL A 139 22.47 -3.21 -0.73
C VAL A 139 23.31 -1.95 -0.53
N ARG A 140 22.84 -1.01 0.28
CA ARG A 140 23.55 0.23 0.63
C ARG A 140 24.02 0.17 2.08
N PRO A 141 25.26 0.60 2.39
CA PRO A 141 25.71 0.76 3.78
C PRO A 141 24.81 1.70 4.59
N GLU A 142 24.45 2.85 4.01
CA GLU A 142 23.65 3.91 4.64
C GLU A 142 22.14 3.64 4.54
N LYS A 143 21.71 2.48 4.03
CA LYS A 143 20.31 2.09 3.88
C LYS A 143 19.51 3.17 3.12
N LEU A 144 18.49 3.74 3.77
CA LEU A 144 17.66 4.82 3.22
C LEU A 144 18.34 6.20 3.31
N ASN A 145 19.28 6.38 4.25
CA ASN A 145 19.92 7.67 4.45
C ASN A 145 20.69 8.13 3.21
N GLY A 146 20.47 9.39 2.81
CA GLY A 146 21.08 9.97 1.61
C GLY A 146 20.75 9.24 0.30
N MET A 147 19.68 8.42 0.26
CA MET A 147 19.19 7.83 -0.98
C MET A 147 18.62 8.92 -1.89
N THR A 148 18.86 8.80 -3.18
CA THR A 148 18.40 9.78 -4.19
C THR A 148 17.69 9.09 -5.34
N PRO A 149 16.81 9.78 -6.07
CA PRO A 149 16.20 9.26 -7.30
C PRO A 149 17.23 8.75 -8.32
N LYS A 150 18.36 9.45 -8.43
CA LYS A 150 19.48 9.04 -9.32
C LYS A 150 20.02 7.66 -8.92
N SER A 151 20.17 7.37 -7.62
CA SER A 151 20.67 6.07 -7.13
C SER A 151 19.66 4.94 -7.40
N VAL A 152 18.37 5.20 -7.20
CA VAL A 152 17.27 4.25 -7.51
C VAL A 152 17.23 3.99 -9.02
N ARG A 153 17.17 5.01 -9.85
CA ARG A 153 17.17 4.87 -11.33
C ARG A 153 18.40 4.15 -11.88
N LYS A 154 19.57 4.32 -11.26
CA LYS A 154 20.77 3.54 -11.61
C LYS A 154 20.52 2.05 -11.40
N LYS A 155 19.87 1.67 -10.30
CA LYS A 155 19.54 0.26 -10.01
C LYS A 155 18.42 -0.26 -10.92
N MET A 156 17.44 0.56 -11.31
CA MET A 156 16.40 0.17 -12.28
C MET A 156 16.98 -0.30 -13.62
N LYS A 157 18.14 0.20 -14.04
CA LYS A 157 18.82 -0.24 -15.28
C LYS A 157 19.46 -1.63 -15.15
N ALA A 158 19.67 -2.12 -13.94
CA ALA A 158 20.28 -3.43 -13.69
C ALA A 158 19.21 -4.52 -13.70
N LYS A 159 18.98 -5.18 -14.83
CA LYS A 159 17.89 -6.17 -15.04
C LYS A 159 17.87 -7.31 -14.02
N GLY A 160 19.02 -7.77 -13.54
CA GLY A 160 19.12 -8.84 -12.54
C GLY A 160 18.90 -8.39 -11.09
N PHE A 161 18.88 -7.08 -10.83
CA PHE A 161 18.63 -6.57 -9.48
C PHE A 161 17.14 -6.48 -9.21
N ALA A 162 16.65 -7.05 -8.11
CA ALA A 162 15.22 -7.13 -7.76
C ALA A 162 14.38 -7.51 -9.00
N ALA A 163 14.70 -8.65 -9.62
CA ALA A 163 14.18 -9.04 -10.94
C ALA A 163 12.67 -9.28 -10.97
N ALA A 164 12.06 -9.56 -9.81
CA ALA A 164 10.63 -9.75 -9.67
C ALA A 164 9.83 -8.44 -9.77
N VAL A 165 10.44 -7.29 -9.47
CA VAL A 165 9.77 -5.97 -9.53
C VAL A 165 9.52 -5.57 -10.98
N LYS A 166 8.29 -5.22 -11.33
CA LYS A 166 7.88 -4.73 -12.66
C LYS A 166 8.22 -3.24 -12.80
N ARG A 167 9.32 -2.93 -13.55
CA ARG A 167 9.76 -1.53 -13.75
C ARG A 167 8.78 -0.70 -14.54
N GLU A 168 8.04 -1.35 -15.41
CA GLU A 168 6.99 -0.76 -16.23
C GLU A 168 5.90 -0.19 -15.34
N ASP A 169 5.51 -0.91 -14.28
CA ASP A 169 4.48 -0.47 -13.33
C ASP A 169 4.95 0.75 -12.52
N ILE A 170 6.25 0.82 -12.18
CA ILE A 170 6.84 2.03 -11.55
C ILE A 170 6.71 3.26 -12.45
N VAL A 171 6.97 3.10 -13.76
CA VAL A 171 6.87 4.21 -14.73
C VAL A 171 5.41 4.61 -14.93
N GLN A 172 4.54 3.63 -15.17
CA GLN A 172 3.10 3.84 -15.30
C GLN A 172 2.50 4.47 -14.04
N GLY A 173 2.99 4.08 -12.86
CA GLY A 173 2.56 4.66 -11.60
C GLY A 173 2.82 6.17 -11.53
N ALA A 174 4.00 6.63 -11.95
CA ALA A 174 4.30 8.07 -12.01
C ALA A 174 3.35 8.80 -12.99
N GLU A 175 3.06 8.20 -14.15
CA GLU A 175 2.13 8.75 -15.13
C GLU A 175 0.70 8.85 -14.57
N LEU A 176 0.21 7.80 -13.90
CA LEU A 176 -1.11 7.77 -13.24
C LEU A 176 -1.24 8.83 -12.13
N MET A 177 -0.14 9.10 -11.44
CA MET A 177 -0.07 10.13 -10.40
C MET A 177 0.15 11.54 -10.97
N GLU A 178 0.35 11.67 -12.29
CA GLU A 178 0.58 12.93 -13.01
C GLU A 178 1.83 13.67 -12.50
N VAL A 179 2.90 12.93 -12.20
CA VAL A 179 4.18 13.47 -11.71
C VAL A 179 5.36 12.92 -12.52
N GLU A 180 6.45 13.65 -12.56
CA GLU A 180 7.69 13.16 -13.15
C GLU A 180 8.26 11.98 -12.36
N LEU A 181 8.80 10.97 -13.05
CA LEU A 181 9.33 9.75 -12.41
C LEU A 181 10.37 10.04 -11.30
N ASN A 182 11.23 11.05 -11.48
CA ASN A 182 12.20 11.41 -10.44
C ASN A 182 11.51 12.00 -9.20
N GLU A 183 10.46 12.77 -9.41
CA GLU A 183 9.65 13.33 -8.32
C GLU A 183 8.94 12.20 -7.58
N HIS A 184 8.25 11.30 -8.30
CA HIS A 184 7.60 10.15 -7.70
C HIS A 184 8.55 9.31 -6.84
N ILE A 185 9.75 9.00 -7.36
CA ILE A 185 10.79 8.28 -6.61
C ILE A 185 11.23 9.08 -5.37
N ALA A 186 11.37 10.40 -5.48
CA ALA A 186 11.78 11.24 -4.35
C ALA A 186 10.73 11.24 -3.24
N GLU A 187 9.45 11.34 -3.58
CA GLU A 187 8.34 11.30 -2.62
C GLU A 187 8.30 9.96 -1.86
N VAL A 188 8.41 8.84 -2.58
CA VAL A 188 8.42 7.54 -1.91
C VAL A 188 9.68 7.34 -1.07
N ILE A 189 10.87 7.81 -1.51
CA ILE A 189 12.09 7.81 -0.67
C ILE A 189 11.83 8.59 0.63
N THR A 190 11.24 9.78 0.55
CA THR A 190 10.93 10.62 1.72
C THR A 190 10.00 9.88 2.68
N ALA A 191 8.92 9.31 2.19
CA ALA A 191 7.99 8.52 3.00
C ALA A 191 8.68 7.36 3.73
N LEU A 192 9.54 6.61 3.04
CA LEU A 192 10.25 5.49 3.64
C LEU A 192 11.35 5.92 4.61
N GLN A 193 11.97 7.09 4.41
CA GLN A 193 12.92 7.68 5.35
C GLN A 193 12.23 8.10 6.65
N GLU A 194 11.05 8.71 6.58
CA GLU A 194 10.24 9.05 7.76
C GLU A 194 9.79 7.81 8.54
N ALA A 195 9.58 6.69 7.84
CA ALA A 195 9.22 5.41 8.43
C ALA A 195 10.43 4.49 8.73
N SER A 196 11.69 4.98 8.63
CA SER A 196 12.90 4.13 8.66
C SER A 196 12.98 3.24 9.89
N SER A 197 12.61 3.75 11.06
CA SER A 197 12.59 2.99 12.31
C SER A 197 11.61 1.81 12.27
N ALA A 198 10.37 2.05 11.81
CA ALA A 198 9.36 1.01 11.63
C ALA A 198 9.79 -0.05 10.60
N LEU A 199 10.59 0.37 9.60
CA LEU A 199 11.14 -0.49 8.58
C LEU A 199 12.44 -1.20 9.02
N GLY A 200 12.98 -0.89 10.23
CA GLY A 200 14.24 -1.45 10.72
C GLY A 200 15.44 -1.08 9.85
N PHE A 201 15.54 0.18 9.47
CA PHE A 201 16.64 0.78 8.70
C PHE A 201 17.35 1.90 9.46
N ASP A 202 17.25 1.89 10.79
CA ASP A 202 18.00 2.80 11.68
C ASP A 202 19.50 2.50 11.71
#